data_0ed99108198aced3164a7a690f930434
#
_entry.id   0ed99108198aced3164a7a690f930434
#
_cell.length_a   1.000
_cell.length_b   1.000
_cell.length_c   1.000
_cell.angle_alpha   90.00
_cell.angle_beta   90.00
_cell.angle_gamma   90.00
#
_symmetry.space_group_name_H-M   'P 1'
#
loop_
_entity.id
_entity.type
_entity.pdbx_description
1 polymer ?
#
loop_
_entity_poly.entity_id
_entity_poly.type
_entity_poly.pdbx_seq_one_letter_code
_entity_poly.pdbx_strand_id
1 'polypeptide(L)' 'MSRITAIPAWKLRKIMEKAGFKCVRTEGDHFVYVKPGVARPVVIPDWDEVPVFIIKNNLRTAGISRDEYFELLSKV' A
#
# COMPACT_ATOMS: atom_id res chain seq x y z
N MET A 1 -19.09 -7.83 -6.92
CA MET A 1 -18.36 -6.93 -6.03
C MET A 1 -16.92 -7.40 -5.89
N SER A 2 -15.98 -6.47 -6.05
CA SER A 2 -14.57 -6.83 -5.95
C SER A 2 -14.15 -7.04 -4.49
N ARG A 3 -13.29 -8.03 -4.27
CA ARG A 3 -12.74 -8.34 -2.96
C ARG A 3 -11.26 -8.00 -2.94
N ILE A 4 -10.79 -7.50 -1.80
CA ILE A 4 -9.36 -7.32 -1.61
C ILE A 4 -8.75 -8.71 -1.44
N THR A 5 -7.76 -9.01 -2.27
CA THR A 5 -7.03 -10.28 -2.24
C THR A 5 -5.55 -9.99 -2.03
N ALA A 6 -4.79 -11.01 -1.64
CA ALA A 6 -3.34 -10.87 -1.49
C ALA A 6 -2.72 -10.49 -2.83
N ILE A 7 -1.78 -9.56 -2.80
CA ILE A 7 -1.02 -9.13 -3.98
C ILE A 7 0.47 -9.05 -3.62
N PRO A 8 1.35 -9.12 -4.63
CA PRO A 8 2.77 -8.98 -4.34
C PRO A 8 3.13 -7.57 -3.89
N ALA A 9 4.20 -7.46 -3.10
CA ALA A 9 4.62 -6.18 -2.55
C ALA A 9 4.87 -5.13 -3.63
N TRP A 10 5.46 -5.53 -4.78
CA TRP A 10 5.76 -4.56 -5.84
C TRP A 10 4.48 -3.87 -6.35
N LYS A 11 3.37 -4.61 -6.38
CA LYS A 11 2.11 -4.06 -6.86
C LYS A 11 1.51 -3.09 -5.82
N LEU A 12 1.56 -3.47 -4.55
CA LEU A 12 1.09 -2.59 -3.47
C LEU A 12 1.94 -1.31 -3.39
N ARG A 13 3.25 -1.43 -3.60
CA ARG A 13 4.15 -0.28 -3.66
C ARG A 13 3.72 0.70 -4.76
N LYS A 14 3.43 0.18 -5.95
CA LYS A 14 2.99 1.02 -7.07
C LYS A 14 1.66 1.71 -6.76
N ILE A 15 0.75 1.01 -6.08
CA ILE A 15 -0.52 1.60 -5.66
C ILE A 15 -0.26 2.80 -4.73
N MET A 16 0.62 2.63 -3.75
CA MET A 16 0.95 3.72 -2.83
C MET A 16 1.62 4.89 -3.55
N GLU A 17 2.51 4.61 -4.49
CA GLU A 17 3.16 5.65 -5.28
C GLU A 17 2.14 6.44 -6.10
N LYS A 18 1.18 5.77 -6.72
CA LYS A 18 0.11 6.45 -7.46
C LYS A 18 -0.78 7.27 -6.54
N ALA A 19 -0.90 6.88 -5.29
CA ALA A 19 -1.68 7.63 -4.30
C ALA A 19 -0.90 8.83 -3.73
N GLY A 20 0.34 9.03 -4.15
CA GLY A 20 1.14 10.18 -3.73
C GLY A 20 2.13 9.87 -2.62
N PHE A 21 2.29 8.61 -2.23
CA PHE A 21 3.26 8.22 -1.21
C PHE A 21 4.64 8.03 -1.84
N LYS A 22 5.67 8.24 -1.03
CA LYS A 22 7.06 8.12 -1.45
C LYS A 22 7.79 7.20 -0.48
N CYS A 23 8.58 6.27 -1.03
CA CYS A 23 9.43 5.41 -0.22
C CYS A 23 10.62 6.22 0.29
N VAL A 24 10.72 6.35 1.60
CA VAL A 24 11.80 7.15 2.22
C VAL A 24 12.93 6.29 2.74
N ARG A 25 12.67 5.02 3.00
CA ARG A 25 13.72 4.09 3.41
C ARG A 25 13.25 2.65 3.32
N THR A 26 14.21 1.75 3.34
CA THR A 26 13.98 0.31 3.43
C THR A 26 14.60 -0.16 4.74
N GLU A 27 13.84 -0.89 5.53
CA GLU A 27 14.31 -1.46 6.80
C GLU A 27 14.16 -2.96 6.74
N GLY A 28 15.29 -3.68 6.59
CA GLY A 28 15.26 -5.12 6.39
C GLY A 28 14.48 -5.45 5.13
N ASP A 29 13.40 -6.22 5.28
CA ASP A 29 12.52 -6.58 4.18
C ASP A 29 11.21 -5.76 4.17
N HIS A 30 11.25 -4.53 4.71
CA HIS A 30 10.09 -3.65 4.76
C HIS A 30 10.40 -2.31 4.07
N PHE A 31 9.44 -1.82 3.29
CA PHE A 31 9.53 -0.51 2.64
C PHE A 31 8.68 0.48 3.41
N VAL A 32 9.24 1.64 3.73
CA VAL A 32 8.56 2.67 4.50
C VAL A 32 8.16 3.81 3.58
N TYR A 33 6.85 4.04 3.45
CA TYR A 33 6.27 5.06 2.57
C TYR A 33 5.64 6.16 3.40
N VAL A 34 5.82 7.42 2.96
CA VAL A 34 5.24 8.59 3.63
C VAL A 34 4.57 9.48 2.60
N LYS A 35 3.63 10.30 3.08
CA LYS A 35 2.95 11.30 2.27
C LYS A 35 2.64 12.52 3.15
N PRO A 36 2.87 13.75 2.65
CA PRO A 36 2.50 14.95 3.40
C PRO A 36 1.02 14.92 3.77
N GLY A 37 0.71 15.26 5.02
CA GLY A 37 -0.66 15.26 5.51
C GLY A 37 -1.12 13.93 6.09
N VAL A 38 -0.32 12.86 5.95
CA VAL A 38 -0.62 11.57 6.55
C VAL A 38 0.32 11.38 7.74
N ALA A 39 -0.26 11.21 8.93
CA ALA A 39 0.50 11.26 10.18
C ALA A 39 1.43 10.06 10.37
N ARG A 40 1.05 8.89 9.86
CA ARG A 40 1.81 7.65 10.09
C ARG A 40 2.37 7.11 8.78
N PRO A 41 3.57 6.52 8.82
CA PRO A 41 4.12 5.87 7.63
C PRO A 41 3.35 4.59 7.30
N VAL A 42 3.33 4.26 6.02
CA VAL A 42 2.80 2.99 5.53
C VAL A 42 3.98 2.05 5.36
N VAL A 43 3.94 0.89 6.04
CA VAL A 43 5.04 -0.07 5.99
C VAL A 43 4.58 -1.29 5.20
N ILE A 44 5.29 -1.59 4.11
CA ILE A 44 4.95 -2.68 3.20
C ILE A 44 6.02 -3.76 3.29
N PRO A 45 5.67 -5.00 3.69
CA PRO A 45 6.65 -6.09 3.69
C PRO A 45 6.98 -6.51 2.26
N ASP A 46 8.24 -6.85 2.02
CA ASP A 46 8.71 -7.26 0.68
C ASP A 46 8.41 -8.75 0.47
N TRP A 47 7.13 -9.09 0.41
CA TRP A 47 6.66 -10.47 0.26
C TRP A 47 6.04 -10.66 -1.10
N ASP A 48 6.14 -11.88 -1.64
CA ASP A 48 5.51 -12.23 -2.91
C ASP A 48 3.98 -12.14 -2.82
N GLU A 49 3.44 -12.38 -1.64
CA GLU A 49 2.01 -12.25 -1.36
C GLU A 49 1.83 -11.50 -0.05
N VAL A 50 1.42 -10.24 -0.15
CA VAL A 50 1.08 -9.44 1.02
C VAL A 50 -0.33 -9.81 1.44
N PRO A 51 -0.54 -10.30 2.68
CA PRO A 51 -1.86 -10.74 3.11
C PRO A 51 -2.88 -9.62 3.17
N VAL A 52 -4.15 -9.98 3.04
CA VAL A 52 -5.26 -9.04 3.02
C VAL A 52 -5.28 -8.16 4.28
N PHE A 53 -4.99 -8.72 5.46
CA PHE A 53 -5.06 -7.93 6.68
C PHE A 53 -3.99 -6.82 6.72
N ILE A 54 -2.82 -7.08 6.14
CA ILE A 54 -1.78 -6.04 6.02
C ILE A 54 -2.20 -4.97 5.02
N ILE A 55 -2.75 -5.40 3.87
CA ILE A 55 -3.25 -4.45 2.87
C ILE A 55 -4.29 -3.53 3.50
N LYS A 56 -5.27 -4.10 4.21
CA LYS A 56 -6.32 -3.32 4.85
C LYS A 56 -5.76 -2.34 5.89
N ASN A 57 -4.77 -2.77 6.68
CA ASN A 57 -4.11 -1.89 7.64
C ASN A 57 -3.40 -0.75 6.92
N ASN A 58 -2.72 -1.05 5.82
CA ASN A 58 -2.02 -0.03 5.05
C ASN A 58 -2.99 0.98 4.45
N LEU A 59 -4.12 0.52 3.91
CA LEU A 59 -5.13 1.42 3.37
C LEU A 59 -5.72 2.32 4.45
N ARG A 60 -5.95 1.77 5.63
CA ARG A 60 -6.46 2.56 6.77
C ARG A 60 -5.46 3.64 7.17
N THR A 61 -4.19 3.28 7.31
CA THR A 61 -3.14 4.23 7.65
C THR A 61 -3.00 5.31 6.59
N ALA A 62 -3.10 4.92 5.32
CA ALA A 62 -2.95 5.82 4.19
C ALA A 62 -4.18 6.71 3.96
N GLY A 63 -5.33 6.37 4.55
CA GLY A 63 -6.57 7.08 4.30
C GLY A 63 -7.13 6.79 2.92
N ILE A 64 -6.83 5.62 2.36
CA ILE A 64 -7.30 5.22 1.03
C ILE A 64 -8.55 4.36 1.20
N SER A 65 -9.63 4.76 0.54
CA SER A 65 -10.87 3.99 0.57
C SER A 65 -10.76 2.74 -0.28
N ARG A 66 -11.68 1.80 -0.04
CA ARG A 66 -11.76 0.59 -0.84
C ARG A 66 -11.93 0.90 -2.33
N ASP A 67 -12.81 1.84 -2.66
CA ASP A 67 -13.08 2.22 -4.05
C ASP A 67 -11.83 2.83 -4.69
N GLU A 68 -11.16 3.71 -3.97
CA GLU A 68 -9.92 4.32 -4.43
C GLU A 68 -8.84 3.27 -4.65
N TYR A 69 -8.74 2.31 -3.74
CA TYR A 69 -7.79 1.21 -3.87
C TYR A 69 -7.99 0.44 -5.17
N PHE A 70 -9.23 0.06 -5.48
CA PHE A 70 -9.50 -0.69 -6.71
C PHE A 70 -9.26 0.14 -7.96
N GLU A 71 -9.54 1.44 -7.89
CA GLU A 71 -9.21 2.32 -9.00
C GLU A 71 -7.70 2.37 -9.25
N LEU A 72 -6.92 2.54 -8.18
CA LEU A 72 -5.47 2.56 -8.29
C LEU A 72 -4.92 1.21 -8.77
N LEU A 73 -5.46 0.11 -8.24
CA LEU A 73 -5.06 -1.23 -8.64
C LEU A 73 -5.27 -1.47 -10.13
N SER A 74 -6.34 -0.93 -10.69
CA SER A 74 -6.64 -1.10 -12.12
C SER A 74 -5.62 -0.42 -13.02
N LYS A 75 -4.83 0.49 -12.48
CA LYS A 75 -3.84 1.27 -13.23
C LYS A 75 -2.40 0.75 -13.06
N VAL A 76 -2.25 -0.34 -12.34
CA VAL A 76 -0.92 -0.92 -12.05
C VAL A 76 -0.62 -2.07 -12.99
#